data_a007018a3d01c067a1d50cb502185b60
#
_entry.id   a007018a3d01c067a1d50cb502185b60
#
_cell.length_a   1.000
_cell.length_b   1.000
_cell.length_c   1.000
_cell.angle_alpha   90.00
_cell.angle_beta   90.00
_cell.angle_gamma   90.00
#
_symmetry.space_group_name_H-M   'P 1'
#
loop_
_entity.id
_entity.type
_entity.pdbx_description
1 polymer ?
#
loop_
_entity_poly.entity_id
_entity_poly.type
_entity_poly.pdbx_seq_one_letter_code
_entity_poly.pdbx_strand_id
1 'polypeptide(L)'
;DRLIELAEKSEQMGQIIPALNITGGILSGMATDWDMLSRAVHKTEAVYGAAASDRFSNSEKQHIMNVFVKCSPQEIAECAKNLEAVRSYTEKSDRLAELYSVNTEFEESADWLTSVNSVFKAISDNISLVKSKAAFNLADKRLCDAGLAAVSRAYKNGTVSADNIRPAYHCELYYQLALMTIAADKRLASFNGKQYDALIDEYRRTIKEYQRLTMQELAARLSANIPVSDGTSAASSEMGILKKAIKNNGRMMPLRKLFDQIPTLLRRLCPCMLMSPISVAQYIDPSFPKFDLVIFDEASQLPTSEAVGTIARGENVVIVGDPKQLPPTSFFTSNRIDEDNSELEDLESLLDDCLAISMPQMYLKWHYRSRHESLIAYSNMKYYDNKLYTFPSPNDLVSQVRLIRPEGFYDKGKTKQNKAEAEAIVNEIIRRLSDEKLRNDSIGVVTFSSVQQNLIDDMLVDAFAKNPDIADFDAKCDEPVFIKNLEN
;
A
#
# COMPACT_ATOMS: atom_id res chain seq x y z
N ASP A 1 0.20 -26.15 -33.60
CA ASP A 1 -0.06 -27.13 -34.67
C ASP A 1 1.15 -27.26 -35.60
N ARG A 2 1.68 -26.17 -36.21
CA ARG A 2 2.87 -26.20 -37.10
C ARG A 2 4.12 -26.80 -36.46
N LEU A 3 4.34 -26.56 -35.13
CA LEU A 3 5.49 -27.15 -34.43
C LEU A 3 5.32 -28.62 -34.08
N ILE A 4 4.09 -29.10 -33.93
CA ILE A 4 3.78 -30.51 -33.75
C ILE A 4 4.02 -31.22 -35.06
N GLU A 5 3.51 -30.65 -36.17
CA GLU A 5 3.77 -31.17 -37.53
C GLU A 5 5.26 -31.23 -37.85
N LEU A 6 6.02 -30.23 -37.42
CA LEU A 6 7.47 -30.19 -37.54
C LEU A 6 8.16 -31.32 -36.76
N ALA A 7 7.73 -31.57 -35.51
CA ALA A 7 8.28 -32.65 -34.72
C ALA A 7 8.05 -34.03 -35.39
N GLU A 8 6.84 -34.24 -35.94
CA GLU A 8 6.51 -35.46 -36.70
C GLU A 8 7.35 -35.59 -37.96
N LYS A 9 7.56 -34.50 -38.71
CA LYS A 9 8.43 -34.49 -39.90
C LYS A 9 9.89 -34.72 -39.55
N SER A 10 10.37 -34.16 -38.43
CA SER A 10 11.73 -34.41 -37.93
C SER A 10 11.94 -35.89 -37.58
N GLU A 11 10.95 -36.52 -36.95
CA GLU A 11 10.98 -37.93 -36.64
C GLU A 11 10.97 -38.79 -37.91
N GLN A 12 10.13 -38.45 -38.90
CA GLN A 12 10.10 -39.10 -40.20
C GLN A 12 11.45 -38.99 -40.94
N MET A 13 12.10 -37.82 -40.88
CA MET A 13 13.45 -37.65 -41.42
C MET A 13 14.46 -38.54 -40.72
N GLY A 14 14.41 -38.62 -39.38
CA GLY A 14 15.27 -39.52 -38.61
C GLY A 14 15.14 -40.98 -38.99
N GLN A 15 13.94 -41.42 -39.43
CA GLN A 15 13.70 -42.78 -39.93
C GLN A 15 14.17 -43.01 -41.38
N ILE A 16 14.11 -41.99 -42.22
CA ILE A 16 14.48 -42.06 -43.64
C ILE A 16 16.01 -42.00 -43.83
N ILE A 17 16.70 -41.16 -43.11
CA ILE A 17 18.16 -40.97 -43.23
C ILE A 17 18.96 -42.28 -43.12
N PRO A 18 18.68 -43.18 -42.14
CA PRO A 18 19.36 -44.47 -42.08
C PRO A 18 19.08 -45.41 -43.27
N ALA A 19 17.90 -45.24 -43.89
CA ALA A 19 17.53 -46.02 -45.05
C ALA A 19 18.17 -45.55 -46.38
N LEU A 20 18.66 -44.29 -46.37
CA LEU A 20 19.39 -43.71 -47.51
C LEU A 20 20.87 -44.14 -47.52
N ASN A 21 21.13 -45.44 -47.52
CA ASN A 21 22.48 -45.91 -47.50
C ASN A 21 23.10 -45.72 -48.89
N ILE A 22 23.85 -44.66 -49.10
CA ILE A 22 24.72 -44.49 -50.27
C ILE A 22 25.95 -45.38 -50.04
N THR A 23 26.32 -46.16 -51.03
CA THR A 23 27.50 -47.06 -51.02
C THR A 23 28.70 -46.36 -50.29
N GLY A 24 29.17 -46.98 -49.23
CA GLY A 24 30.30 -46.51 -48.45
C GLY A 24 29.94 -45.80 -47.14
N GLY A 25 28.63 -45.73 -46.70
CA GLY A 25 28.23 -45.24 -45.43
C GLY A 25 28.27 -43.73 -45.35
N ILE A 26 28.06 -43.03 -46.45
CA ILE A 26 28.06 -41.56 -46.53
C ILE A 26 26.88 -40.95 -45.74
N LEU A 27 25.73 -41.63 -45.67
CA LEU A 27 24.58 -41.24 -44.88
C LEU A 27 24.49 -42.08 -43.61
N SER A 28 24.73 -41.46 -42.47
CA SER A 28 24.68 -42.07 -41.13
C SER A 28 23.71 -41.32 -40.20
N GLY A 29 22.56 -40.96 -40.70
CA GLY A 29 21.61 -40.15 -39.94
C GLY A 29 22.17 -38.76 -39.63
N MET A 30 22.00 -38.30 -38.42
CA MET A 30 22.50 -36.98 -37.97
C MET A 30 24.04 -36.91 -37.91
N ALA A 31 24.75 -38.05 -37.96
CA ALA A 31 26.22 -38.11 -37.99
C ALA A 31 26.78 -38.17 -39.42
N THR A 32 25.98 -37.91 -40.45
CA THR A 32 26.39 -37.86 -41.85
C THR A 32 27.45 -36.77 -42.06
N ASP A 33 28.50 -37.11 -42.83
CA ASP A 33 29.44 -36.09 -43.36
C ASP A 33 28.76 -35.31 -44.48
N TRP A 34 28.13 -34.20 -44.05
CA TRP A 34 27.34 -33.35 -44.91
C TRP A 34 28.18 -32.57 -45.92
N ASP A 35 29.46 -32.30 -45.61
CA ASP A 35 30.38 -31.67 -46.55
C ASP A 35 30.72 -32.59 -47.73
N MET A 36 30.90 -33.87 -47.43
CA MET A 36 31.13 -34.88 -48.47
C MET A 36 29.86 -35.11 -49.30
N LEU A 37 28.69 -35.18 -48.65
CA LEU A 37 27.41 -35.32 -49.34
C LEU A 37 27.08 -34.08 -50.20
N SER A 38 27.30 -32.89 -49.68
CA SER A 38 27.11 -31.63 -50.42
C SER A 38 27.95 -31.60 -51.69
N ARG A 39 29.22 -31.95 -51.57
CA ARG A 39 30.11 -32.06 -52.74
C ARG A 39 29.63 -33.09 -53.75
N ALA A 40 29.14 -34.25 -53.30
CA ALA A 40 28.60 -35.29 -54.15
C ALA A 40 27.33 -34.84 -54.90
N VAL A 41 26.38 -34.18 -54.17
CA VAL A 41 25.15 -33.61 -54.74
C VAL A 41 25.46 -32.54 -55.77
N HIS A 42 26.31 -31.56 -55.44
CA HIS A 42 26.70 -30.49 -56.37
C HIS A 42 27.37 -31.05 -57.63
N LYS A 43 28.24 -32.04 -57.47
CA LYS A 43 28.82 -32.71 -58.66
C LYS A 43 27.75 -33.36 -59.51
N THR A 44 26.77 -34.02 -58.85
CA THR A 44 25.72 -34.77 -59.58
C THR A 44 24.75 -33.80 -60.28
N GLU A 45 24.33 -32.73 -59.59
CA GLU A 45 23.48 -31.67 -60.17
C GLU A 45 24.17 -30.95 -61.31
N ALA A 46 25.46 -30.60 -61.14
CA ALA A 46 26.27 -30.04 -62.23
C ALA A 46 26.33 -30.94 -63.45
N VAL A 47 26.49 -32.26 -63.23
CA VAL A 47 26.53 -33.25 -64.31
C VAL A 47 25.17 -33.37 -65.01
N TYR A 48 24.05 -33.51 -64.24
CA TYR A 48 22.70 -33.55 -64.82
C TYR A 48 22.28 -32.23 -65.45
N GLY A 49 22.56 -31.08 -64.80
CA GLY A 49 22.32 -29.77 -65.36
C GLY A 49 23.11 -29.53 -66.66
N ALA A 50 24.36 -29.98 -66.70
CA ALA A 50 25.16 -29.98 -67.90
C ALA A 50 24.62 -30.90 -69.01
N ALA A 51 24.14 -32.11 -68.66
CA ALA A 51 23.55 -33.00 -69.60
C ALA A 51 22.18 -32.54 -70.16
N ALA A 52 21.41 -31.84 -69.37
CA ALA A 52 20.08 -31.34 -69.74
C ALA A 52 20.04 -29.91 -70.29
N SER A 53 21.08 -29.12 -70.06
CA SER A 53 21.08 -27.70 -70.48
C SER A 53 21.72 -27.45 -71.84
N ASP A 54 21.17 -26.51 -72.62
CA ASP A 54 21.75 -26.09 -73.90
C ASP A 54 23.01 -25.16 -73.68
N ARG A 55 23.50 -25.04 -72.44
CA ARG A 55 24.67 -24.22 -72.10
C ARG A 55 26.02 -24.88 -72.48
N PHE A 56 26.06 -26.21 -72.70
CA PHE A 56 27.29 -26.92 -73.02
C PHE A 56 27.28 -27.35 -74.45
N SER A 57 28.42 -27.24 -75.08
CA SER A 57 28.65 -27.85 -76.42
C SER A 57 28.53 -29.33 -76.38
N ASN A 58 28.23 -29.94 -77.52
CA ASN A 58 28.10 -31.38 -77.63
C ASN A 58 29.38 -32.16 -77.22
N SER A 59 30.56 -31.54 -77.35
CA SER A 59 31.81 -32.13 -76.89
C SER A 59 31.96 -32.12 -75.38
N GLU A 60 31.46 -31.06 -74.70
CA GLU A 60 31.45 -30.96 -73.24
C GLU A 60 30.42 -31.90 -72.65
N LYS A 61 29.23 -31.99 -73.24
CA LYS A 61 28.22 -33.00 -72.86
C LYS A 61 28.76 -34.42 -72.93
N GLN A 62 29.52 -34.69 -73.98
CA GLN A 62 30.13 -35.99 -74.19
C GLN A 62 31.29 -36.26 -73.23
N HIS A 63 32.02 -35.24 -72.84
CA HIS A 63 33.05 -35.35 -71.79
C HIS A 63 32.43 -35.64 -70.40
N ILE A 64 31.38 -34.96 -70.08
CA ILE A 64 30.61 -35.16 -68.84
C ILE A 64 30.01 -36.61 -68.82
N MET A 65 29.43 -36.99 -69.92
CA MET A 65 28.90 -38.37 -70.09
C MET A 65 30.01 -39.40 -70.03
N ASN A 66 31.17 -39.23 -70.62
CA ASN A 66 32.30 -40.10 -70.54
C ASN A 66 32.89 -40.32 -69.15
N VAL A 67 32.73 -39.35 -68.28
CA VAL A 67 33.06 -39.54 -66.87
C VAL A 67 32.05 -40.51 -66.23
N PHE A 68 30.77 -40.40 -66.57
CA PHE A 68 29.73 -41.30 -66.14
C PHE A 68 29.83 -42.73 -66.73
N VAL A 69 30.28 -42.84 -67.97
CA VAL A 69 30.46 -44.13 -68.62
C VAL A 69 31.53 -45.04 -67.99
N LYS A 70 32.38 -44.47 -67.15
CA LYS A 70 33.33 -45.22 -66.34
C LYS A 70 32.69 -45.87 -65.09
N CYS A 71 31.47 -45.52 -64.80
CA CYS A 71 30.69 -46.13 -63.73
C CYS A 71 29.86 -47.28 -64.29
N SER A 72 29.75 -48.37 -63.58
CA SER A 72 28.91 -49.49 -63.96
C SER A 72 27.42 -49.08 -64.03
N PRO A 73 26.57 -49.74 -64.82
CA PRO A 73 25.15 -49.50 -64.86
C PRO A 73 24.47 -49.63 -63.47
N GLN A 74 25.03 -50.46 -62.62
CA GLN A 74 24.58 -50.63 -61.24
C GLN A 74 24.92 -49.39 -60.39
N GLU A 75 26.12 -48.83 -60.53
CA GLU A 75 26.55 -47.62 -59.84
C GLU A 75 25.74 -46.40 -60.29
N ILE A 76 25.39 -46.30 -61.58
CA ILE A 76 24.54 -45.21 -62.09
C ILE A 76 23.10 -45.37 -61.59
N ALA A 77 22.53 -46.55 -61.50
CA ALA A 77 21.21 -46.79 -60.97
C ALA A 77 21.16 -46.55 -59.49
N GLU A 78 22.23 -46.83 -58.76
CA GLU A 78 22.38 -46.57 -57.36
C GLU A 78 22.56 -45.05 -57.06
N CYS A 79 23.31 -44.37 -57.90
CA CYS A 79 23.42 -42.93 -57.90
C CYS A 79 22.06 -42.26 -58.18
N ALA A 80 21.29 -42.70 -59.16
CA ALA A 80 19.97 -42.20 -59.50
C ALA A 80 19.00 -42.37 -58.34
N LYS A 81 19.00 -43.55 -57.72
CA LYS A 81 18.18 -43.85 -56.53
C LYS A 81 18.56 -43.02 -55.35
N ASN A 82 19.83 -42.79 -55.14
CA ASN A 82 20.34 -41.91 -54.06
C ASN A 82 20.03 -40.45 -54.32
N LEU A 83 20.01 -40.01 -55.57
CA LEU A 83 19.63 -38.63 -55.93
C LEU A 83 18.15 -38.34 -55.62
N GLU A 84 17.29 -39.33 -55.87
CA GLU A 84 15.86 -39.27 -55.54
C GLU A 84 15.63 -39.18 -54.02
N ALA A 85 16.42 -39.97 -53.28
CA ALA A 85 16.41 -39.88 -51.80
C ALA A 85 16.91 -38.55 -51.26
N VAL A 86 17.98 -38.02 -51.85
CA VAL A 86 18.49 -36.66 -51.48
C VAL A 86 17.47 -35.60 -51.84
N ARG A 87 16.79 -35.66 -52.97
CA ARG A 87 15.68 -34.75 -53.31
C ARG A 87 14.56 -34.81 -52.27
N SER A 88 14.10 -36.01 -51.93
CA SER A 88 13.09 -36.20 -50.90
C SER A 88 13.52 -35.64 -49.54
N TYR A 89 14.81 -35.77 -49.21
CA TYR A 89 15.38 -35.18 -48.02
C TYR A 89 15.34 -33.65 -48.07
N THR A 90 15.78 -33.03 -49.18
CA THR A 90 15.80 -31.59 -49.38
C THR A 90 14.37 -31.01 -49.29
N GLU A 91 13.40 -31.63 -50.00
CA GLU A 91 12.00 -31.20 -49.96
C GLU A 91 11.42 -31.22 -48.53
N LYS A 92 11.73 -32.26 -47.74
CA LYS A 92 11.30 -32.38 -46.36
C LYS A 92 12.02 -31.38 -45.47
N SER A 93 13.30 -31.11 -45.72
CA SER A 93 14.12 -30.14 -45.04
C SER A 93 13.56 -28.72 -45.24
N ASP A 94 13.25 -28.36 -46.50
CA ASP A 94 12.67 -27.06 -46.85
C ASP A 94 11.30 -26.88 -46.16
N ARG A 95 10.48 -27.91 -46.18
CA ARG A 95 9.17 -27.89 -45.51
C ARG A 95 9.28 -27.74 -43.97
N LEU A 96 10.27 -28.37 -43.36
CA LEU A 96 10.58 -28.19 -41.95
C LEU A 96 11.06 -26.79 -41.66
N ALA A 97 11.94 -26.25 -42.50
CA ALA A 97 12.45 -24.91 -42.37
C ALA A 97 11.31 -23.87 -42.48
N GLU A 98 10.38 -24.07 -43.43
CA GLU A 98 9.18 -23.24 -43.57
C GLU A 98 8.28 -23.32 -42.36
N LEU A 99 7.99 -24.50 -41.82
CA LEU A 99 7.20 -24.71 -40.62
C LEU A 99 7.81 -24.07 -39.38
N TYR A 100 9.13 -24.01 -39.28
CA TYR A 100 9.86 -23.39 -38.20
C TYR A 100 10.03 -21.88 -38.40
N SER A 101 9.65 -21.33 -39.56
CA SER A 101 9.97 -19.96 -39.96
C SER A 101 11.49 -19.70 -39.89
N VAL A 102 12.28 -20.70 -40.17
CA VAL A 102 13.73 -20.57 -40.30
C VAL A 102 13.98 -19.92 -41.66
N ASN A 103 14.69 -18.79 -41.67
CA ASN A 103 15.11 -18.19 -42.93
C ASN A 103 16.11 -19.11 -43.61
N THR A 104 15.67 -19.73 -44.69
CA THR A 104 16.48 -20.66 -45.51
C THR A 104 17.11 -19.96 -46.69
N GLU A 105 17.13 -18.62 -46.74
CA GLU A 105 18.00 -17.90 -47.67
C GLU A 105 19.46 -18.08 -47.24
N PHE A 106 19.90 -19.31 -47.37
CA PHE A 106 21.32 -19.57 -47.37
C PHE A 106 21.86 -19.08 -48.70
N GLU A 107 22.86 -18.22 -48.68
CA GLU A 107 23.65 -17.93 -49.89
C GLU A 107 24.01 -19.26 -50.54
N GLU A 108 24.00 -19.34 -51.89
CA GLU A 108 24.39 -20.48 -52.68
C GLU A 108 25.86 -20.86 -52.41
N SER A 109 26.12 -21.32 -51.18
CA SER A 109 27.44 -21.77 -50.73
C SER A 109 27.45 -23.30 -50.68
N ALA A 110 28.63 -23.89 -50.92
CA ALA A 110 28.84 -25.31 -50.82
C ALA A 110 28.50 -25.90 -49.46
N ASP A 111 28.24 -25.06 -48.43
CA ASP A 111 28.05 -25.45 -47.04
C ASP A 111 26.58 -25.36 -46.57
N TRP A 112 25.61 -25.12 -47.48
CA TRP A 112 24.20 -24.97 -47.07
C TRP A 112 23.65 -26.23 -46.35
N LEU A 113 24.03 -27.44 -46.79
CA LEU A 113 23.60 -28.69 -46.12
C LEU A 113 24.15 -28.79 -44.68
N THR A 114 25.36 -28.31 -44.44
CA THR A 114 25.94 -28.27 -43.08
C THR A 114 25.17 -27.31 -42.19
N SER A 115 24.78 -26.16 -42.71
CA SER A 115 23.96 -25.20 -41.98
C SER A 115 22.56 -25.73 -41.66
N VAL A 116 21.88 -26.37 -42.65
CA VAL A 116 20.59 -27.03 -42.45
C VAL A 116 20.68 -28.14 -41.40
N ASN A 117 21.72 -28.98 -41.49
CA ASN A 117 21.94 -30.06 -40.52
C ASN A 117 22.16 -29.53 -39.10
N SER A 118 22.89 -28.42 -38.93
CA SER A 118 23.11 -27.82 -37.62
C SER A 118 21.81 -27.35 -37.00
N VAL A 119 20.90 -26.75 -37.79
CA VAL A 119 19.57 -26.31 -37.34
C VAL A 119 18.71 -27.51 -36.92
N PHE A 120 18.66 -28.57 -37.75
CA PHE A 120 17.86 -29.75 -37.39
C PHE A 120 18.43 -30.52 -36.21
N LYS A 121 19.75 -30.57 -36.06
CA LYS A 121 20.37 -31.10 -34.86
C LYS A 121 19.98 -30.35 -33.63
N ALA A 122 20.02 -29.00 -33.64
CA ALA A 122 19.57 -28.16 -32.56
C ALA A 122 18.08 -28.39 -32.22
N ILE A 123 17.24 -28.60 -33.25
CA ILE A 123 15.82 -28.95 -33.06
C ILE A 123 15.68 -30.32 -32.41
N SER A 124 16.38 -31.33 -32.90
CA SER A 124 16.35 -32.68 -32.37
C SER A 124 16.81 -32.76 -30.92
N ASP A 125 17.89 -32.06 -30.59
CA ASP A 125 18.43 -31.98 -29.24
C ASP A 125 17.45 -31.29 -28.24
N ASN A 126 16.57 -30.43 -28.76
CA ASN A 126 15.58 -29.69 -27.99
C ASN A 126 14.14 -30.14 -28.21
N ILE A 127 13.90 -31.34 -28.77
CA ILE A 127 12.55 -31.82 -29.11
C ILE A 127 11.59 -31.86 -27.91
N SER A 128 12.12 -32.10 -26.71
CA SER A 128 11.35 -32.07 -25.47
C SER A 128 10.73 -30.68 -25.15
N LEU A 129 11.30 -29.62 -25.71
CA LEU A 129 10.83 -28.25 -25.54
C LEU A 129 9.78 -27.84 -26.57
N VAL A 130 9.49 -28.65 -27.56
CA VAL A 130 8.55 -28.33 -28.66
C VAL A 130 7.16 -27.99 -28.12
N LYS A 131 6.64 -28.76 -27.15
CA LYS A 131 5.35 -28.49 -26.53
C LYS A 131 5.31 -27.14 -25.82
N SER A 132 6.36 -26.83 -25.09
CA SER A 132 6.49 -25.54 -24.37
C SER A 132 6.59 -24.36 -25.34
N LYS A 133 7.33 -24.56 -26.45
CA LYS A 133 7.45 -23.55 -27.51
C LYS A 133 6.14 -23.36 -28.26
N ALA A 134 5.39 -24.42 -28.53
CA ALA A 134 4.06 -24.36 -29.16
C ALA A 134 3.09 -23.60 -28.25
N ALA A 135 3.08 -23.92 -26.95
CA ALA A 135 2.25 -23.19 -25.95
C ALA A 135 2.63 -21.71 -25.86
N PHE A 136 3.93 -21.43 -25.88
CA PHE A 136 4.42 -20.04 -25.90
C PHE A 136 3.94 -19.30 -27.16
N ASN A 137 4.11 -19.89 -28.34
CA ASN A 137 3.71 -19.25 -29.61
C ASN A 137 2.19 -19.01 -29.67
N LEU A 138 1.39 -19.94 -29.13
CA LEU A 138 -0.05 -19.78 -29.06
C LEU A 138 -0.44 -18.64 -28.10
N ALA A 139 0.21 -18.57 -26.93
CA ALA A 139 0.01 -17.50 -25.97
C ALA A 139 0.44 -16.13 -26.54
N ASP A 140 1.57 -16.10 -27.21
CA ASP A 140 2.10 -14.92 -27.90
C ASP A 140 1.14 -14.41 -28.98
N LYS A 141 0.62 -15.32 -29.80
CA LYS A 141 -0.40 -14.96 -30.81
C LYS A 141 -1.64 -14.37 -30.16
N ARG A 142 -2.18 -15.01 -29.11
CA ARG A 142 -3.34 -14.49 -28.38
C ARG A 142 -3.06 -13.12 -27.78
N LEU A 143 -1.85 -12.91 -27.26
CA LEU A 143 -1.43 -11.61 -26.73
C LEU A 143 -1.39 -10.53 -27.81
N CYS A 144 -0.85 -10.85 -28.98
CA CYS A 144 -0.82 -9.94 -30.13
C CYS A 144 -2.23 -9.65 -30.67
N ASP A 145 -3.06 -10.69 -30.81
CA ASP A 145 -4.46 -10.55 -31.27
C ASP A 145 -5.30 -9.69 -30.30
N ALA A 146 -4.94 -9.70 -29.01
CA ALA A 146 -5.52 -8.82 -27.99
C ALA A 146 -4.97 -7.36 -28.00
N GLY A 147 -4.11 -7.02 -28.96
CA GLY A 147 -3.51 -5.69 -29.05
C GLY A 147 -2.28 -5.46 -28.16
N LEU A 148 -1.79 -6.50 -27.49
CA LEU A 148 -0.68 -6.42 -26.53
C LEU A 148 0.68 -6.78 -27.14
N ALA A 149 0.88 -6.55 -28.42
CA ALA A 149 2.12 -6.85 -29.15
C ALA A 149 3.37 -6.19 -28.56
N ALA A 150 3.21 -5.02 -27.91
CA ALA A 150 4.30 -4.34 -27.21
C ALA A 150 4.83 -5.15 -26.02
N VAL A 151 3.94 -5.78 -25.26
CA VAL A 151 4.29 -6.66 -24.13
C VAL A 151 5.05 -7.89 -24.62
N SER A 152 4.57 -8.51 -25.70
CA SER A 152 5.26 -9.62 -26.36
C SER A 152 6.68 -9.25 -26.76
N ARG A 153 6.86 -8.11 -27.41
CA ARG A 153 8.18 -7.62 -27.82
C ARG A 153 9.10 -7.37 -26.62
N ALA A 154 8.60 -6.71 -25.57
CA ALA A 154 9.38 -6.44 -24.37
C ALA A 154 9.90 -7.72 -23.70
N TYR A 155 9.06 -8.77 -23.66
CA TYR A 155 9.46 -10.08 -23.15
C TYR A 155 10.50 -10.77 -24.04
N LYS A 156 10.26 -10.80 -25.35
CA LYS A 156 11.18 -11.44 -26.33
C LYS A 156 12.56 -10.76 -26.36
N ASN A 157 12.59 -9.45 -26.17
CA ASN A 157 13.83 -8.68 -26.11
C ASN A 157 14.53 -8.71 -24.75
N GLY A 158 13.96 -9.42 -23.76
CA GLY A 158 14.53 -9.51 -22.41
C GLY A 158 14.41 -8.22 -21.57
N THR A 159 13.62 -7.23 -22.04
CA THR A 159 13.38 -5.98 -21.29
C THR A 159 12.57 -6.24 -20.04
N VAL A 160 11.68 -7.25 -20.07
CA VAL A 160 10.84 -7.66 -18.94
C VAL A 160 10.97 -9.15 -18.72
N SER A 161 11.25 -9.58 -17.49
CA SER A 161 11.31 -11.00 -17.12
C SER A 161 9.89 -11.63 -16.99
N ALA A 162 9.82 -12.95 -17.00
CA ALA A 162 8.55 -13.67 -16.82
C ALA A 162 7.81 -13.29 -15.53
N ASP A 163 8.55 -13.10 -14.43
CA ASP A 163 7.97 -12.77 -13.12
C ASP A 163 7.45 -11.33 -13.08
N ASN A 164 8.05 -10.44 -13.85
CA ASN A 164 7.73 -9.02 -13.86
C ASN A 164 6.77 -8.58 -14.98
N ILE A 165 6.45 -9.47 -15.93
CA ILE A 165 5.59 -9.12 -17.08
C ILE A 165 4.20 -8.65 -16.64
N ARG A 166 3.59 -9.32 -15.67
CA ARG A 166 2.26 -9.00 -15.16
C ARG A 166 2.27 -7.70 -14.33
N PRO A 167 3.17 -7.52 -13.35
CA PRO A 167 3.31 -6.24 -12.65
C PRO A 167 3.59 -5.06 -13.59
N ALA A 168 4.49 -5.22 -14.56
CA ALA A 168 4.82 -4.17 -15.53
C ALA A 168 3.61 -3.79 -16.39
N TYR A 169 2.86 -4.79 -16.87
CA TYR A 169 1.63 -4.54 -17.62
C TYR A 169 0.58 -3.79 -16.79
N HIS A 170 0.34 -4.21 -15.54
CA HIS A 170 -0.61 -3.51 -14.67
C HIS A 170 -0.17 -2.09 -14.36
N CYS A 171 1.12 -1.87 -14.13
CA CYS A 171 1.67 -0.54 -13.89
C CYS A 171 1.39 0.38 -15.09
N GLU A 172 1.73 -0.07 -16.30
CA GLU A 172 1.50 0.71 -17.52
C GLU A 172 0.02 0.93 -17.80
N LEU A 173 -0.82 -0.10 -17.62
CA LEU A 173 -2.27 0.02 -17.79
C LEU A 173 -2.83 1.10 -16.86
N TYR A 174 -2.51 1.05 -15.57
CA TYR A 174 -2.99 2.04 -14.61
C TYR A 174 -2.42 3.42 -14.89
N TYR A 175 -1.18 3.50 -15.34
CA TYR A 175 -0.57 4.76 -15.74
C TYR A 175 -1.33 5.39 -16.93
N GLN A 176 -1.62 4.61 -17.97
CA GLN A 176 -2.38 5.10 -19.12
C GLN A 176 -3.83 5.46 -18.76
N LEU A 177 -4.48 4.66 -17.91
CA LEU A 177 -5.82 4.99 -17.40
C LEU A 177 -5.81 6.29 -16.59
N ALA A 178 -4.79 6.51 -15.75
CA ALA A 178 -4.63 7.75 -15.00
C ALA A 178 -4.44 8.95 -15.95
N LEU A 179 -3.59 8.83 -16.97
CA LEU A 179 -3.39 9.87 -17.97
C LEU A 179 -4.68 10.20 -18.74
N MET A 180 -5.43 9.16 -19.15
CA MET A 180 -6.72 9.34 -19.82
C MET A 180 -7.75 10.04 -18.91
N THR A 181 -7.81 9.63 -17.65
CA THR A 181 -8.71 10.24 -16.65
C THR A 181 -8.34 11.71 -16.42
N ILE A 182 -7.05 12.01 -16.27
CA ILE A 182 -6.55 13.38 -16.11
C ILE A 182 -6.88 14.21 -17.34
N ALA A 183 -6.65 13.68 -18.54
CA ALA A 183 -6.93 14.40 -19.78
C ALA A 183 -8.44 14.65 -20.02
N ALA A 184 -9.28 13.75 -19.54
CA ALA A 184 -10.73 13.86 -19.66
C ALA A 184 -11.36 14.91 -18.72
N ASP A 185 -10.75 15.18 -17.56
CA ASP A 185 -11.21 16.20 -16.60
C ASP A 185 -10.38 17.47 -16.74
N LYS A 186 -11.01 18.56 -17.18
CA LYS A 186 -10.33 19.87 -17.36
C LYS A 186 -9.65 20.38 -16.09
N ARG A 187 -10.20 20.07 -14.92
CA ARG A 187 -9.64 20.47 -13.61
C ARG A 187 -8.35 19.73 -13.33
N LEU A 188 -8.31 18.44 -13.63
CA LEU A 188 -7.11 17.62 -13.48
C LEU A 188 -6.06 17.96 -14.53
N ALA A 189 -6.48 18.18 -15.78
CA ALA A 189 -5.56 18.53 -16.87
C ALA A 189 -4.87 19.88 -16.66
N SER A 190 -5.54 20.83 -15.98
CA SER A 190 -4.97 22.13 -15.61
C SER A 190 -4.25 22.12 -14.27
N PHE A 191 -4.23 21.00 -13.55
CA PHE A 191 -3.60 20.91 -12.23
C PHE A 191 -2.07 21.04 -12.31
N ASN A 192 -1.54 21.98 -11.56
CA ASN A 192 -0.11 22.19 -11.41
C ASN A 192 0.27 22.08 -9.93
N GLY A 193 1.00 21.03 -9.57
CA GLY A 193 1.36 20.76 -8.18
C GLY A 193 2.10 21.93 -7.51
N LYS A 194 3.05 22.58 -8.19
CA LYS A 194 3.79 23.73 -7.64
C LYS A 194 2.88 24.93 -7.35
N GLN A 195 1.94 25.19 -8.26
CA GLN A 195 0.97 26.28 -8.04
C GLN A 195 0.03 25.95 -6.90
N TYR A 196 -0.37 24.68 -6.79
CA TYR A 196 -1.24 24.22 -5.71
C TYR A 196 -0.53 24.27 -4.35
N ASP A 197 0.73 23.86 -4.27
CA ASP A 197 1.53 23.98 -3.03
C ASP A 197 1.70 25.45 -2.63
N ALA A 198 1.96 26.34 -3.59
CA ALA A 198 2.04 27.77 -3.32
C ALA A 198 0.71 28.33 -2.79
N LEU A 199 -0.43 27.87 -3.34
CA LEU A 199 -1.76 28.24 -2.87
C LEU A 199 -2.04 27.72 -1.45
N ILE A 200 -1.62 26.50 -1.14
CA ILE A 200 -1.71 25.93 0.22
C ILE A 200 -0.91 26.78 1.21
N ASP A 201 0.31 27.17 0.85
CA ASP A 201 1.16 27.98 1.71
C ASP A 201 0.62 29.42 1.89
N GLU A 202 0.03 29.98 0.85
CA GLU A 202 -0.68 31.26 0.94
C GLU A 202 -1.90 31.14 1.85
N TYR A 203 -2.71 30.10 1.69
CA TYR A 203 -3.86 29.81 2.53
C TYR A 203 -3.45 29.66 4.00
N ARG A 204 -2.40 28.89 4.29
CA ARG A 204 -1.89 28.71 5.66
C ARG A 204 -1.44 30.02 6.28
N ARG A 205 -0.76 30.88 5.53
CA ARG A 205 -0.35 32.21 6.00
C ARG A 205 -1.56 33.10 6.27
N THR A 206 -2.50 33.13 5.33
CA THR A 206 -3.73 33.93 5.42
C THR A 206 -4.58 33.48 6.60
N ILE A 207 -4.75 32.17 6.82
CA ILE A 207 -5.49 31.66 7.99
C ILE A 207 -4.83 32.04 9.30
N LYS A 208 -3.51 31.93 9.42
CA LYS A 208 -2.79 32.33 10.61
C LYS A 208 -2.98 33.85 10.91
N GLU A 209 -2.89 34.67 9.87
CA GLU A 209 -3.11 36.10 10.01
C GLU A 209 -4.57 36.42 10.34
N TYR A 210 -5.53 35.78 9.71
CA TYR A 210 -6.93 35.88 10.03
C TYR A 210 -7.21 35.53 11.49
N GLN A 211 -6.67 34.40 11.98
CA GLN A 211 -6.80 34.00 13.39
C GLN A 211 -6.19 35.03 14.33
N ARG A 212 -5.01 35.56 14.01
CA ARG A 212 -4.34 36.59 14.79
C ARG A 212 -5.17 37.89 14.89
N LEU A 213 -5.69 38.33 13.74
CA LEU A 213 -6.55 39.53 13.68
C LEU A 213 -7.87 39.30 14.41
N THR A 214 -8.48 38.13 14.27
CA THR A 214 -9.70 37.74 14.97
C THR A 214 -9.49 37.78 16.50
N MET A 215 -8.36 37.23 16.99
CA MET A 215 -8.02 37.29 18.42
C MET A 215 -7.85 38.74 18.89
N GLN A 216 -7.21 39.59 18.10
CA GLN A 216 -7.04 41.02 18.46
C GLN A 216 -8.37 41.76 18.46
N GLU A 217 -9.21 41.55 17.47
CA GLU A 217 -10.55 42.14 17.41
C GLU A 217 -11.40 41.69 18.62
N LEU A 218 -11.38 40.38 18.91
CA LEU A 218 -12.11 39.81 20.03
C LEU A 218 -11.62 40.41 21.36
N ALA A 219 -10.30 40.47 21.54
CA ALA A 219 -9.70 41.12 22.73
C ALA A 219 -10.10 42.59 22.86
N ALA A 220 -10.12 43.33 21.75
CA ALA A 220 -10.54 44.72 21.73
C ALA A 220 -12.02 44.88 22.12
N ARG A 221 -12.90 44.06 21.54
CA ARG A 221 -14.35 44.05 21.85
C ARG A 221 -14.61 43.67 23.30
N LEU A 222 -13.94 42.65 23.83
CA LEU A 222 -14.08 42.23 25.22
C LEU A 222 -13.54 43.27 26.17
N SER A 223 -12.39 43.86 25.86
CA SER A 223 -11.78 44.94 26.67
C SER A 223 -12.65 46.19 26.73
N ALA A 224 -13.35 46.52 25.64
CA ALA A 224 -14.28 47.64 25.60
C ALA A 224 -15.47 47.48 26.59
N ASN A 225 -15.82 46.22 26.93
CA ASN A 225 -16.88 45.92 27.89
C ASN A 225 -16.42 46.02 29.36
N ILE A 226 -15.11 46.14 29.61
CA ILE A 226 -14.56 46.26 30.95
C ILE A 226 -14.78 47.71 31.43
N PRO A 227 -15.38 47.92 32.61
CA PRO A 227 -15.58 49.29 33.15
C PRO A 227 -14.24 49.99 33.31
N VAL A 228 -14.15 51.22 32.79
CA VAL A 228 -12.97 52.09 33.02
C VAL A 228 -12.87 52.43 34.48
N SER A 229 -11.72 52.20 35.07
CA SER A 229 -11.46 52.52 36.46
C SER A 229 -10.67 53.83 36.57
N ASP A 230 -11.37 54.90 36.77
CA ASP A 230 -10.82 56.25 36.98
C ASP A 230 -10.27 56.53 38.44
N GLY A 231 -9.96 55.43 39.15
CA GLY A 231 -9.34 55.55 40.51
C GLY A 231 -10.31 55.88 41.66
N THR A 232 -11.50 56.36 41.35
CA THR A 232 -12.52 56.86 42.35
C THR A 232 -13.65 55.80 42.53
N SER A 233 -13.48 54.53 42.08
CA SER A 233 -14.52 53.55 42.30
C SER A 233 -14.87 53.36 43.74
N ALA A 234 -16.15 53.51 44.09
CA ALA A 234 -16.62 53.35 45.47
C ALA A 234 -16.20 51.94 45.98
N ALA A 235 -15.76 51.88 47.24
CA ALA A 235 -15.29 50.64 47.86
C ALA A 235 -16.35 49.51 47.86
N SER A 236 -17.63 49.91 47.76
CA SER A 236 -18.79 49.04 47.70
C SER A 236 -19.17 48.61 46.27
N SER A 237 -18.54 49.18 45.23
CA SER A 237 -18.77 48.75 43.84
C SER A 237 -18.09 47.38 43.52
N GLU A 238 -18.62 46.65 42.58
CA GLU A 238 -18.00 45.36 42.14
C GLU A 238 -16.52 45.51 41.80
N MET A 239 -16.12 46.62 41.14
CA MET A 239 -14.73 46.94 40.84
C MET A 239 -13.92 47.22 42.09
N GLY A 240 -14.51 47.94 43.09
CA GLY A 240 -13.86 48.21 44.38
C GLY A 240 -13.63 46.94 45.19
N ILE A 241 -14.61 46.04 45.21
CA ILE A 241 -14.52 44.72 45.85
C ILE A 241 -13.40 43.88 45.19
N LEU A 242 -13.36 43.82 43.85
CA LEU A 242 -12.33 43.09 43.12
C LEU A 242 -10.93 43.65 43.39
N LYS A 243 -10.75 44.98 43.33
CA LYS A 243 -9.47 45.61 43.63
C LYS A 243 -9.00 45.31 45.06
N LYS A 244 -9.92 45.32 46.04
CA LYS A 244 -9.61 44.92 47.41
C LYS A 244 -9.20 43.47 47.55
N ALA A 245 -9.89 42.55 46.83
CA ALA A 245 -9.55 41.15 46.83
C ALA A 245 -8.16 40.91 46.22
N ILE A 246 -7.84 41.57 45.10
CA ILE A 246 -6.51 41.49 44.45
C ILE A 246 -5.42 42.02 45.37
N LYS A 247 -5.63 43.22 45.99
CA LYS A 247 -4.68 43.83 46.92
C LYS A 247 -4.34 42.94 48.11
N ASN A 248 -5.30 42.15 48.57
CA ASN A 248 -5.14 41.21 49.68
C ASN A 248 -4.68 39.80 49.20
N ASN A 249 -4.30 39.62 47.93
CA ASN A 249 -3.92 38.33 47.32
C ASN A 249 -4.97 37.23 47.57
N GLY A 250 -6.24 37.57 47.60
CA GLY A 250 -7.34 36.63 47.80
C GLY A 250 -7.48 36.07 49.23
N ARG A 251 -6.61 36.43 50.17
CA ARG A 251 -6.54 35.77 51.49
C ARG A 251 -7.76 35.99 52.39
N MET A 252 -8.56 36.99 52.12
CA MET A 252 -9.68 37.36 53.01
C MET A 252 -11.06 37.05 52.44
N MET A 253 -11.16 36.48 51.24
CA MET A 253 -12.44 36.23 50.57
C MET A 253 -12.39 34.94 49.73
N PRO A 254 -13.18 33.94 50.10
CA PRO A 254 -13.33 32.74 49.23
C PRO A 254 -13.84 33.10 47.84
N LEU A 255 -13.39 32.40 46.82
CA LEU A 255 -13.77 32.65 45.43
C LEU A 255 -15.29 32.67 45.21
N ARG A 256 -16.03 31.73 45.82
CA ARG A 256 -17.49 31.71 45.75
C ARG A 256 -18.09 33.04 46.20
N LYS A 257 -17.66 33.54 47.38
CA LYS A 257 -18.16 34.81 47.94
C LYS A 257 -17.75 35.99 47.07
N LEU A 258 -16.60 35.95 46.45
CA LEU A 258 -16.17 36.97 45.50
C LEU A 258 -17.09 36.99 44.28
N PHE A 259 -17.36 35.81 43.68
CA PHE A 259 -18.23 35.70 42.51
C PHE A 259 -19.65 36.20 42.78
N ASP A 260 -20.21 35.86 43.95
CA ASP A 260 -21.53 36.37 44.38
C ASP A 260 -21.58 37.90 44.51
N GLN A 261 -20.44 38.56 44.86
CA GLN A 261 -20.36 40.00 45.06
C GLN A 261 -20.03 40.80 43.78
N ILE A 262 -19.55 40.14 42.72
CA ILE A 262 -19.19 40.81 41.47
C ILE A 262 -19.82 40.13 40.22
N PRO A 263 -21.09 39.74 40.23
CA PRO A 263 -21.68 38.91 39.20
C PRO A 263 -21.68 39.58 37.82
N THR A 264 -21.92 40.88 37.74
CA THR A 264 -21.94 41.65 36.50
C THR A 264 -20.52 41.86 35.96
N LEU A 265 -19.61 42.24 36.83
CA LEU A 265 -18.20 42.45 36.46
C LEU A 265 -17.53 41.15 36.06
N LEU A 266 -17.82 40.06 36.77
CA LEU A 266 -17.26 38.74 36.46
C LEU A 266 -17.60 38.30 35.05
N ARG A 267 -18.86 38.42 34.59
CA ARG A 267 -19.28 38.10 33.22
C ARG A 267 -18.61 38.97 32.15
N ARG A 268 -18.28 40.22 32.50
CA ARG A 268 -17.55 41.14 31.60
C ARG A 268 -16.06 40.80 31.51
N LEU A 269 -15.46 40.35 32.59
CA LEU A 269 -14.05 39.96 32.65
C LEU A 269 -13.83 38.55 32.12
N CYS A 270 -14.72 37.64 32.44
CA CYS A 270 -14.65 36.22 32.10
C CYS A 270 -15.94 35.76 31.39
N PRO A 271 -16.16 36.19 30.13
CA PRO A 271 -17.38 35.84 29.40
C PRO A 271 -17.45 34.35 29.06
N CYS A 272 -16.33 33.64 29.07
CA CYS A 272 -16.22 32.19 28.87
C CYS A 272 -15.50 31.59 30.09
N MET A 273 -16.10 30.57 30.68
CA MET A 273 -15.54 29.82 31.82
C MET A 273 -15.43 28.36 31.51
N LEU A 274 -14.26 27.76 31.70
CA LEU A 274 -13.99 26.35 31.59
C LEU A 274 -13.97 25.74 33.00
N MET A 275 -14.96 24.91 33.30
CA MET A 275 -15.13 24.36 34.64
C MET A 275 -15.68 22.94 34.58
N SER A 276 -15.31 22.08 35.51
CA SER A 276 -16.03 20.82 35.72
C SER A 276 -17.39 21.10 36.40
N PRO A 277 -18.39 20.22 36.24
CA PRO A 277 -19.70 20.35 36.90
C PRO A 277 -19.60 20.52 38.40
N ILE A 278 -18.68 19.81 39.05
CA ILE A 278 -18.40 19.94 40.48
C ILE A 278 -17.91 21.39 40.82
N SER A 279 -17.00 21.91 40.01
CA SER A 279 -16.51 23.28 40.19
C SER A 279 -17.60 24.31 39.96
N VAL A 280 -18.51 24.11 39.02
CA VAL A 280 -19.68 24.99 38.81
C VAL A 280 -20.57 24.95 40.04
N ALA A 281 -20.88 23.79 40.58
CA ALA A 281 -21.70 23.67 41.81
C ALA A 281 -21.03 24.31 43.02
N GLN A 282 -19.71 24.26 43.10
CA GLN A 282 -18.93 24.83 44.21
C GLN A 282 -18.80 26.35 44.15
N TYR A 283 -18.58 26.94 42.97
CA TYR A 283 -18.21 28.34 42.82
C TYR A 283 -19.29 29.23 42.25
N ILE A 284 -20.24 28.70 41.46
CA ILE A 284 -21.31 29.50 40.87
C ILE A 284 -22.62 29.24 41.61
N ASP A 285 -23.10 30.27 42.33
CA ASP A 285 -24.38 30.15 43.04
C ASP A 285 -25.55 29.94 42.06
N PRO A 286 -26.60 29.19 42.42
CA PRO A 286 -27.80 29.05 41.57
C PRO A 286 -28.50 30.39 41.24
N SER A 287 -28.36 31.40 42.08
CA SER A 287 -28.90 32.74 41.84
C SER A 287 -28.04 33.61 40.92
N PHE A 288 -26.84 33.15 40.56
CA PHE A 288 -25.97 33.88 39.62
C PHE A 288 -26.70 34.04 38.25
N PRO A 289 -26.53 35.20 37.58
CA PRO A 289 -27.14 35.45 36.30
C PRO A 289 -26.81 34.32 35.30
N LYS A 290 -27.82 33.75 34.66
CA LYS A 290 -27.64 32.63 33.73
C LYS A 290 -26.67 32.99 32.63
N PHE A 291 -25.87 32.00 32.24
CA PHE A 291 -25.04 32.06 31.03
C PHE A 291 -25.93 31.91 29.80
N ASP A 292 -25.59 32.60 28.74
CA ASP A 292 -26.33 32.51 27.46
C ASP A 292 -26.27 31.10 26.89
N LEU A 293 -25.14 30.38 27.11
CA LEU A 293 -24.90 29.05 26.60
C LEU A 293 -24.04 28.24 27.57
N VAL A 294 -24.44 27.00 27.82
CA VAL A 294 -23.64 25.96 28.47
C VAL A 294 -23.31 24.90 27.44
N ILE A 295 -22.03 24.52 27.36
CA ILE A 295 -21.54 23.48 26.44
C ILE A 295 -20.95 22.38 27.32
N PHE A 296 -21.45 21.16 27.15
CA PHE A 296 -20.82 19.97 27.70
C PHE A 296 -20.03 19.29 26.62
N ASP A 297 -18.76 19.04 26.89
CA ASP A 297 -17.89 18.22 26.04
C ASP A 297 -17.69 16.86 26.70
N GLU A 298 -17.49 15.78 25.90
CA GLU A 298 -17.41 14.38 26.38
C GLU A 298 -18.61 13.96 27.25
N ALA A 299 -19.80 14.39 26.85
CA ALA A 299 -21.03 14.19 27.63
C ALA A 299 -21.48 12.72 27.71
N SER A 300 -20.91 11.84 26.88
CA SER A 300 -21.06 10.39 26.99
C SER A 300 -20.43 9.78 28.24
N GLN A 301 -19.48 10.51 28.87
CA GLN A 301 -18.79 10.05 30.08
C GLN A 301 -19.33 10.75 31.35
N LEU A 302 -20.31 11.61 31.24
CA LEU A 302 -20.83 12.41 32.33
C LEU A 302 -22.22 11.89 32.76
N PRO A 303 -22.41 11.48 34.03
CA PRO A 303 -23.72 11.15 34.54
C PRO A 303 -24.65 12.38 34.55
N THR A 304 -25.92 12.21 34.21
CA THR A 304 -26.92 13.28 34.18
C THR A 304 -27.08 13.96 35.54
N SER A 305 -26.99 13.19 36.61
CA SER A 305 -27.08 13.72 38.00
C SER A 305 -26.04 14.78 38.31
N GLU A 306 -24.83 14.69 37.75
CA GLU A 306 -23.77 15.67 37.91
C GLU A 306 -23.96 16.91 37.03
N ALA A 307 -24.61 16.72 35.86
CA ALA A 307 -24.80 17.77 34.87
C ALA A 307 -25.94 18.74 35.20
N VAL A 308 -27.03 18.29 35.87
CA VAL A 308 -28.27 19.04 36.09
C VAL A 308 -28.02 20.39 36.72
N GLY A 309 -27.16 20.42 37.73
CA GLY A 309 -26.79 21.68 38.39
C GLY A 309 -26.14 22.72 37.46
N THR A 310 -25.33 22.24 36.51
CA THR A 310 -24.67 23.10 35.51
C THR A 310 -25.66 23.55 34.43
N ILE A 311 -26.54 22.65 33.96
CA ILE A 311 -27.60 22.97 33.00
C ILE A 311 -28.49 24.11 33.54
N ALA A 312 -28.87 24.03 34.82
CA ALA A 312 -29.71 25.03 35.45
C ALA A 312 -29.12 26.45 35.43
N ARG A 313 -27.81 26.61 35.20
CA ARG A 313 -27.10 27.87 35.13
C ARG A 313 -27.02 28.50 33.73
N GLY A 314 -27.60 27.84 32.73
CA GLY A 314 -27.67 28.30 31.34
C GLY A 314 -29.08 28.60 30.87
N GLU A 315 -29.18 29.43 29.83
CA GLU A 315 -30.41 29.64 29.09
C GLU A 315 -30.55 28.62 27.94
N ASN A 316 -29.43 28.28 27.35
CA ASN A 316 -29.32 27.28 26.28
C ASN A 316 -28.23 26.25 26.61
N VAL A 317 -28.36 25.08 26.04
CA VAL A 317 -27.38 24.00 26.23
C VAL A 317 -27.00 23.36 24.92
N VAL A 318 -25.72 23.03 24.77
CA VAL A 318 -25.19 22.16 23.68
C VAL A 318 -24.49 20.98 24.33
N ILE A 319 -24.90 19.80 23.97
CA ILE A 319 -24.33 18.53 24.44
C ILE A 319 -23.49 17.94 23.36
N VAL A 320 -22.18 17.80 23.58
CA VAL A 320 -21.23 17.23 22.65
C VAL A 320 -20.69 15.93 23.23
N GLY A 321 -20.70 14.87 22.46
CA GLY A 321 -20.21 13.56 22.87
C GLY A 321 -20.40 12.52 21.78
N ASP A 322 -19.97 11.31 22.10
CA ASP A 322 -20.05 10.16 21.21
C ASP A 322 -20.66 8.96 21.94
N PRO A 323 -21.88 8.52 21.58
CA PRO A 323 -22.56 7.43 22.25
C PRO A 323 -21.89 6.06 22.02
N LYS A 324 -20.84 6.00 21.18
CA LYS A 324 -20.06 4.79 20.92
C LYS A 324 -18.73 4.74 21.66
N GLN A 325 -18.41 5.81 22.40
CA GLN A 325 -17.27 5.85 23.30
C GLN A 325 -17.66 5.30 24.69
N LEU A 326 -16.70 5.30 25.62
CA LEU A 326 -16.91 4.74 26.95
C LEU A 326 -18.03 5.47 27.68
N PRO A 327 -18.99 4.77 28.30
CA PRO A 327 -20.02 5.34 29.16
C PRO A 327 -19.41 5.84 30.49
N PRO A 328 -20.19 6.54 31.32
CA PRO A 328 -19.73 6.89 32.66
C PRO A 328 -19.40 5.60 33.44
N THR A 329 -18.19 5.53 33.99
CA THR A 329 -17.76 4.37 34.79
C THR A 329 -17.84 4.73 36.27
N SER A 330 -18.41 3.83 37.08
CA SER A 330 -18.43 3.94 38.55
C SER A 330 -17.04 3.81 39.17
N PHE A 331 -16.02 3.60 38.37
CA PHE A 331 -14.62 3.41 38.78
C PHE A 331 -14.04 4.61 39.53
N PHE A 332 -14.50 5.82 39.23
CA PHE A 332 -14.00 7.04 39.90
C PHE A 332 -14.67 7.33 41.24
N THR A 333 -15.72 6.60 41.61
CA THR A 333 -16.52 6.90 42.82
C THR A 333 -16.24 6.00 44.01
N SER A 334 -15.48 4.90 43.84
CA SER A 334 -15.19 4.00 44.99
C SER A 334 -13.71 3.60 45.04
N ASN A 335 -13.01 4.05 46.08
CA ASN A 335 -11.65 3.61 46.45
C ASN A 335 -11.56 2.15 46.94
N ARG A 336 -12.59 1.30 46.73
CA ARG A 336 -12.62 -0.11 47.13
C ARG A 336 -13.49 -0.84 46.14
N ILE A 337 -12.88 -1.42 45.13
CA ILE A 337 -13.56 -2.38 44.26
C ILE A 337 -12.92 -3.75 44.46
N ASP A 338 -13.71 -4.68 44.96
CA ASP A 338 -13.46 -6.10 44.76
C ASP A 338 -13.63 -6.37 43.25
N GLU A 339 -12.56 -6.69 42.59
CA GLU A 339 -12.50 -6.96 41.13
C GLU A 339 -13.42 -8.08 40.65
N ASP A 340 -14.03 -8.84 41.53
CA ASP A 340 -14.87 -9.99 41.21
C ASP A 340 -16.40 -9.68 41.11
N ASN A 341 -16.84 -8.45 41.38
CA ASN A 341 -18.28 -8.06 41.40
C ASN A 341 -18.58 -6.78 40.59
N SER A 342 -17.93 -6.56 39.45
CA SER A 342 -18.35 -5.50 38.54
C SER A 342 -19.47 -5.99 37.62
N GLU A 343 -20.68 -6.19 38.11
CA GLU A 343 -21.85 -5.81 37.32
C GLU A 343 -21.77 -4.28 37.20
N LEU A 344 -21.19 -3.81 36.10
CA LEU A 344 -21.22 -2.42 35.67
C LEU A 344 -22.71 -2.07 35.52
N GLU A 345 -23.30 -1.42 36.51
CA GLU A 345 -24.50 -0.66 36.28
C GLU A 345 -24.11 0.39 35.25
N ASP A 346 -24.56 0.24 34.01
CA ASP A 346 -24.46 1.23 32.96
C ASP A 346 -25.19 2.46 33.44
N LEU A 347 -24.44 3.42 34.02
CA LEU A 347 -24.97 4.72 34.39
C LEU A 347 -25.33 5.43 33.10
N GLU A 348 -26.59 5.78 32.90
CA GLU A 348 -27.06 6.57 31.76
C GLU A 348 -26.30 7.90 31.71
N SER A 349 -25.70 8.16 30.56
CA SER A 349 -24.95 9.41 30.35
C SER A 349 -25.91 10.58 30.06
N LEU A 350 -25.45 11.78 30.31
CA LEU A 350 -26.15 12.99 29.89
C LEU A 350 -26.48 12.98 28.38
N LEU A 351 -25.57 12.46 27.55
CA LEU A 351 -25.80 12.35 26.11
C LEU A 351 -26.94 11.39 25.80
N ASP A 352 -26.98 10.22 26.45
CA ASP A 352 -28.00 9.19 26.22
C ASP A 352 -29.39 9.71 26.63
N ASP A 353 -29.49 10.37 27.78
CA ASP A 353 -30.73 11.01 28.23
C ASP A 353 -31.21 12.07 27.24
N CYS A 354 -30.30 12.92 26.73
CA CYS A 354 -30.64 13.92 25.73
C CYS A 354 -31.10 13.31 24.41
N LEU A 355 -30.50 12.19 23.99
CA LEU A 355 -30.94 11.43 22.82
C LEU A 355 -32.29 10.78 23.06
N ALA A 356 -32.55 10.24 24.25
CA ALA A 356 -33.83 9.60 24.61
C ALA A 356 -34.99 10.58 24.54
N ILE A 357 -34.81 11.83 24.96
CA ILE A 357 -35.84 12.88 24.87
C ILE A 357 -35.92 13.53 23.47
N SER A 358 -35.22 12.96 22.48
CA SER A 358 -35.23 13.44 21.11
C SER A 358 -34.80 14.88 20.92
N MET A 359 -33.78 15.34 21.66
CA MET A 359 -33.17 16.64 21.39
C MET A 359 -32.68 16.75 19.94
N PRO A 360 -32.79 17.94 19.30
CA PRO A 360 -32.24 18.14 17.97
C PRO A 360 -30.76 17.78 17.92
N GLN A 361 -30.38 16.92 16.99
CA GLN A 361 -29.02 16.43 16.89
C GLN A 361 -28.38 16.68 15.54
N MET A 362 -27.07 16.89 15.53
CA MET A 362 -26.25 16.96 14.35
C MET A 362 -25.08 15.99 14.49
N TYR A 363 -24.80 15.28 13.43
CA TYR A 363 -23.73 14.29 13.38
C TYR A 363 -22.52 14.85 12.65
N LEU A 364 -21.34 14.84 13.30
CA LEU A 364 -20.08 15.25 12.70
C LEU A 364 -19.55 14.10 11.84
N LYS A 365 -19.46 14.32 10.52
CA LYS A 365 -19.14 13.26 9.55
C LYS A 365 -17.66 13.17 9.21
N TRP A 366 -16.89 14.25 9.40
CA TRP A 366 -15.48 14.29 9.02
C TRP A 366 -14.57 13.81 10.14
N HIS A 367 -13.82 12.73 9.85
CA HIS A 367 -12.77 12.25 10.73
C HIS A 367 -11.41 12.76 10.24
N TYR A 368 -10.75 13.61 11.02
CA TYR A 368 -9.48 14.24 10.66
C TYR A 368 -8.30 13.80 11.54
N ARG A 369 -8.56 13.19 12.70
CA ARG A 369 -7.53 12.80 13.67
C ARG A 369 -6.59 11.72 13.12
N SER A 370 -7.13 10.69 12.47
CA SER A 370 -6.34 9.64 11.85
C SER A 370 -5.78 10.10 10.51
N ARG A 371 -4.46 10.05 10.37
CA ARG A 371 -3.77 10.42 9.13
C ARG A 371 -3.94 9.41 8.01
N HIS A 372 -4.36 8.19 8.34
CA HIS A 372 -4.56 7.10 7.40
C HIS A 372 -5.91 6.45 7.66
N GLU A 373 -6.66 6.15 6.60
CA GLU A 373 -8.01 5.59 6.69
C GLU A 373 -8.05 4.26 7.45
N SER A 374 -7.06 3.39 7.27
CA SER A 374 -7.02 2.09 7.93
C SER A 374 -7.07 2.17 9.47
N LEU A 375 -6.67 3.31 10.06
CA LEU A 375 -6.70 3.50 11.52
C LEU A 375 -8.11 3.62 12.07
N ILE A 376 -9.06 4.13 11.28
CA ILE A 376 -10.46 4.31 11.68
C ILE A 376 -11.41 3.35 10.96
N ALA A 377 -10.97 2.68 9.91
CA ALA A 377 -11.83 1.87 9.04
C ALA A 377 -12.64 0.82 9.80
N TYR A 378 -12.03 0.10 10.74
CA TYR A 378 -12.73 -0.89 11.56
C TYR A 378 -13.82 -0.25 12.42
N SER A 379 -13.50 0.84 13.13
CA SER A 379 -14.46 1.54 13.97
C SER A 379 -15.57 2.16 13.14
N ASN A 380 -15.25 2.73 11.97
CA ASN A 380 -16.23 3.29 11.04
C ASN A 380 -17.23 2.24 10.58
N MET A 381 -16.73 1.07 10.17
CA MET A 381 -17.57 -0.04 9.74
C MET A 381 -18.41 -0.61 10.89
N LYS A 382 -17.83 -0.80 12.08
CA LYS A 382 -18.47 -1.54 13.17
C LYS A 382 -19.40 -0.69 14.02
N TYR A 383 -19.10 0.60 14.23
CA TYR A 383 -19.78 1.46 15.18
C TYR A 383 -20.45 2.68 14.57
N TYR A 384 -19.99 3.13 13.39
CA TYR A 384 -20.47 4.36 12.76
C TYR A 384 -21.12 4.15 11.38
N ASP A 385 -21.51 2.91 11.04
CA ASP A 385 -22.24 2.56 9.81
C ASP A 385 -21.56 3.06 8.53
N ASN A 386 -20.24 3.18 8.52
CA ASN A 386 -19.46 3.80 7.44
C ASN A 386 -19.87 5.26 7.11
N LYS A 387 -20.37 5.99 8.11
CA LYS A 387 -20.82 7.38 7.94
C LYS A 387 -19.71 8.41 8.10
N LEU A 388 -18.54 8.00 8.62
CA LEU A 388 -17.40 8.90 8.77
C LEU A 388 -16.64 9.02 7.45
N TYR A 389 -16.45 10.27 7.00
CA TYR A 389 -15.60 10.59 5.87
C TYR A 389 -14.17 10.74 6.34
N THR A 390 -13.25 10.13 5.60
CA THR A 390 -11.81 10.22 5.83
C THR A 390 -11.14 10.98 4.69
N PHE A 391 -9.99 11.56 4.94
CA PHE A 391 -9.17 12.12 3.88
C PHE A 391 -8.37 11.01 3.21
N PRO A 392 -8.34 10.94 1.87
CA PRO A 392 -7.58 9.93 1.16
C PRO A 392 -6.08 10.07 1.45
N SER A 393 -5.42 8.94 1.60
CA SER A 393 -3.97 8.86 1.74
C SER A 393 -3.32 8.44 0.42
N PRO A 394 -2.14 8.96 0.06
CA PRO A 394 -1.43 8.51 -1.14
C PRO A 394 -0.93 7.06 -1.04
N ASN A 395 -0.98 6.45 0.14
CA ASN A 395 -0.50 5.09 0.42
C ASN A 395 -1.63 4.17 0.92
N ASP A 396 -2.77 4.16 0.25
CA ASP A 396 -3.95 3.38 0.67
C ASP A 396 -3.78 1.86 0.55
N LEU A 397 -2.76 1.40 -0.17
CA LEU A 397 -2.50 -0.03 -0.39
C LEU A 397 -1.87 -0.73 0.83
N VAL A 398 -1.36 0.03 1.80
CA VAL A 398 -0.67 -0.52 2.97
C VAL A 398 -1.44 -0.15 4.23
N SER A 399 -2.01 -1.15 4.91
CA SER A 399 -2.63 -0.92 6.21
C SER A 399 -1.61 -0.48 7.25
N GLN A 400 -1.96 0.57 8.01
CA GLN A 400 -1.17 1.03 9.16
C GLN A 400 -1.52 0.26 10.46
N VAL A 401 -2.49 -0.66 10.38
CA VAL A 401 -2.88 -1.53 11.50
C VAL A 401 -2.31 -2.92 11.26
N ARG A 402 -1.57 -3.44 12.24
CA ARG A 402 -0.96 -4.78 12.19
C ARG A 402 -1.30 -5.56 13.44
N LEU A 403 -1.58 -6.84 13.28
CA LEU A 403 -1.76 -7.77 14.38
C LEU A 403 -0.45 -8.56 14.59
N ILE A 404 0.11 -8.46 15.79
CA ILE A 404 1.28 -9.24 16.23
C ILE A 404 0.79 -10.21 17.29
N ARG A 405 1.07 -11.51 17.12
CA ARG A 405 0.68 -12.56 18.06
C ARG A 405 1.96 -13.24 18.54
N PRO A 406 2.52 -12.81 19.67
CA PRO A 406 3.66 -13.52 20.28
C PRO A 406 3.19 -14.89 20.81
N GLU A 407 4.09 -15.87 20.76
CA GLU A 407 3.85 -17.17 21.37
C GLU A 407 3.92 -17.04 22.89
N GLY A 408 2.83 -17.21 23.57
CA GLY A 408 2.75 -17.08 25.03
C GLY A 408 1.33 -17.26 25.53
N PHE A 409 1.15 -17.19 26.84
CA PHE A 409 -0.16 -17.31 27.46
C PHE A 409 -0.36 -16.22 28.53
N TYR A 410 -1.60 -15.82 28.71
CA TYR A 410 -2.02 -14.96 29.80
C TYR A 410 -2.24 -15.77 31.06
N ASP A 411 -1.51 -15.49 32.14
CA ASP A 411 -1.67 -16.18 33.44
C ASP A 411 -2.88 -15.65 34.19
N LYS A 412 -4.05 -16.16 33.84
CA LYS A 412 -5.34 -15.74 34.38
C LYS A 412 -5.51 -16.06 35.88
N GLY A 413 -4.82 -17.08 36.36
CA GLY A 413 -5.05 -17.64 37.70
C GLY A 413 -4.16 -17.06 38.81
N LYS A 414 -3.03 -16.47 38.51
CA LYS A 414 -2.04 -16.02 39.51
C LYS A 414 -1.62 -14.59 39.31
N THR A 415 -0.80 -14.31 38.25
CA THR A 415 -0.17 -13.02 38.08
C THR A 415 -1.05 -12.05 37.29
N LYS A 416 -2.05 -12.52 36.56
CA LYS A 416 -2.86 -11.73 35.62
C LYS A 416 -1.99 -10.97 34.59
N GLN A 417 -0.91 -11.61 34.14
CA GLN A 417 0.10 -11.01 33.24
C GLN A 417 0.31 -11.89 31.99
N ASN A 418 0.70 -11.25 30.89
CA ASN A 418 1.25 -11.91 29.71
C ASN A 418 2.69 -11.43 29.47
N LYS A 419 3.63 -12.23 29.94
CA LYS A 419 5.06 -11.88 29.83
C LYS A 419 5.55 -11.83 28.39
N ALA A 420 5.08 -12.76 27.55
CA ALA A 420 5.48 -12.79 26.13
C ALA A 420 5.01 -11.54 25.35
N GLU A 421 3.81 -11.04 25.65
CA GLU A 421 3.36 -9.76 25.09
C GLU A 421 4.21 -8.59 25.58
N ALA A 422 4.51 -8.54 26.88
CA ALA A 422 5.35 -7.49 27.43
C ALA A 422 6.74 -7.48 26.79
N GLU A 423 7.37 -8.65 26.63
CA GLU A 423 8.64 -8.79 25.93
C GLU A 423 8.57 -8.31 24.47
N ALA A 424 7.53 -8.70 23.76
CA ALA A 424 7.34 -8.28 22.36
C ALA A 424 7.17 -6.76 22.23
N ILE A 425 6.41 -6.13 23.15
CA ILE A 425 6.19 -4.68 23.18
C ILE A 425 7.51 -3.96 23.48
N VAL A 426 8.24 -4.35 24.52
CA VAL A 426 9.52 -3.71 24.88
C VAL A 426 10.54 -3.86 23.76
N ASN A 427 10.62 -5.04 23.13
CA ASN A 427 11.52 -5.24 21.99
C ASN A 427 11.15 -4.34 20.80
N GLU A 428 9.86 -4.14 20.53
CA GLU A 428 9.42 -3.24 19.46
C GLU A 428 9.73 -1.77 19.80
N ILE A 429 9.56 -1.34 21.05
CA ILE A 429 9.95 0.01 21.50
C ILE A 429 11.43 0.23 21.26
N ILE A 430 12.30 -0.67 21.76
CA ILE A 430 13.74 -0.56 21.59
C ILE A 430 14.13 -0.57 20.11
N ARG A 431 13.51 -1.43 19.30
CA ARG A 431 13.74 -1.48 17.86
C ARG A 431 13.44 -0.14 17.19
N ARG A 432 12.29 0.49 17.52
CA ARG A 432 11.90 1.79 16.95
C ARG A 432 12.81 2.91 17.37
N LEU A 433 13.15 2.98 18.64
CA LEU A 433 14.08 4.00 19.16
C LEU A 433 15.50 3.84 18.61
N SER A 434 15.89 2.63 18.20
CA SER A 434 17.17 2.34 17.55
C SER A 434 17.19 2.70 16.05
N ASP A 435 16.05 2.83 15.41
CA ASP A 435 15.94 3.13 13.98
C ASP A 435 15.90 4.66 13.75
N GLU A 436 16.87 5.19 13.03
CA GLU A 436 17.00 6.65 12.77
C GLU A 436 15.76 7.26 12.10
N LYS A 437 14.97 6.46 11.35
CA LYS A 437 13.76 6.93 10.67
C LYS A 437 12.53 6.93 11.56
N LEU A 438 12.50 6.04 12.55
CA LEU A 438 11.33 5.81 13.40
C LEU A 438 11.46 6.42 14.79
N ARG A 439 12.69 6.68 15.26
CA ARG A 439 12.95 7.14 16.64
C ARG A 439 12.33 8.49 17.01
N ASN A 440 12.00 9.31 15.99
CA ASN A 440 11.39 10.62 16.20
C ASN A 440 9.85 10.56 16.25
N ASP A 441 9.25 9.39 16.02
CA ASP A 441 7.82 9.20 16.14
C ASP A 441 7.48 8.95 17.62
N SER A 442 6.40 9.59 18.11
CA SER A 442 5.89 9.33 19.46
C SER A 442 5.37 7.90 19.59
N ILE A 443 5.63 7.26 20.73
CA ILE A 443 5.22 5.88 21.01
C ILE A 443 4.35 5.85 22.25
N GLY A 444 3.11 5.38 22.10
CA GLY A 444 2.21 5.10 23.21
C GLY A 444 1.86 3.62 23.30
N VAL A 445 1.86 3.09 24.50
CA VAL A 445 1.41 1.72 24.79
C VAL A 445 0.16 1.80 25.65
N VAL A 446 -0.88 1.07 25.26
CA VAL A 446 -2.14 0.99 26.00
C VAL A 446 -2.42 -0.46 26.38
N THR A 447 -2.67 -0.72 27.66
CA THR A 447 -2.95 -2.02 28.22
C THR A 447 -4.38 -2.12 28.75
N PHE A 448 -4.92 -3.34 28.85
CA PHE A 448 -6.23 -3.58 29.45
C PHE A 448 -6.21 -3.61 30.99
N SER A 449 -5.04 -3.65 31.62
CA SER A 449 -4.94 -3.71 33.07
C SER A 449 -3.69 -2.99 33.57
N SER A 450 -3.77 -2.42 34.77
CA SER A 450 -2.64 -1.82 35.48
C SER A 450 -1.52 -2.82 35.78
N VAL A 451 -1.88 -4.09 36.01
CA VAL A 451 -0.92 -5.16 36.26
C VAL A 451 -0.02 -5.43 35.04
N GLN A 452 -0.61 -5.45 33.85
CA GLN A 452 0.15 -5.60 32.60
C GLN A 452 0.96 -4.32 32.29
N GLN A 453 0.40 -3.14 32.56
CA GLN A 453 1.10 -1.88 32.45
C GLN A 453 2.39 -1.88 33.28
N ASN A 454 2.29 -2.17 34.59
CA ASN A 454 3.46 -2.19 35.48
C ASN A 454 4.52 -3.20 35.03
N LEU A 455 4.11 -4.37 34.52
CA LEU A 455 5.05 -5.36 33.98
C LEU A 455 5.83 -4.79 32.78
N ILE A 456 5.17 -4.09 31.88
CA ILE A 456 5.81 -3.50 30.71
C ILE A 456 6.72 -2.35 31.13
N ASP A 457 6.28 -1.52 32.09
CA ASP A 457 7.08 -0.42 32.65
C ASP A 457 8.38 -0.95 33.28
N ASP A 458 8.29 -1.97 34.15
CA ASP A 458 9.45 -2.59 34.78
C ASP A 458 10.43 -3.16 33.73
N MET A 459 9.90 -3.87 32.73
CA MET A 459 10.71 -4.46 31.67
C MET A 459 11.34 -3.39 30.76
N LEU A 460 10.66 -2.27 30.53
CA LEU A 460 11.20 -1.15 29.74
C LEU A 460 12.33 -0.45 30.51
N VAL A 461 12.17 -0.24 31.82
CA VAL A 461 13.25 0.28 32.68
C VAL A 461 14.47 -0.61 32.62
N ASP A 462 14.29 -1.94 32.70
CA ASP A 462 15.40 -2.90 32.58
C ASP A 462 16.06 -2.85 31.19
N ALA A 463 15.27 -2.66 30.14
CA ALA A 463 15.78 -2.54 28.77
C ALA A 463 16.55 -1.22 28.56
N PHE A 464 16.07 -0.12 29.12
CA PHE A 464 16.76 1.17 29.10
C PHE A 464 18.06 1.15 29.90
N ALA A 465 18.12 0.44 31.03
CA ALA A 465 19.34 0.24 31.76
C ALA A 465 20.43 -0.48 30.94
N LYS A 466 20.03 -1.36 30.04
CA LYS A 466 20.93 -2.06 29.11
C LYS A 466 21.32 -1.22 27.88
N ASN A 467 20.54 -0.16 27.58
CA ASN A 467 20.72 0.70 26.42
C ASN A 467 20.67 2.20 26.82
N PRO A 468 21.67 2.72 27.54
CA PRO A 468 21.64 4.08 28.09
C PRO A 468 21.46 5.18 27.03
N ASP A 469 22.07 5.01 25.85
CA ASP A 469 21.96 5.98 24.75
C ASP A 469 20.52 6.15 24.26
N ILE A 470 19.76 5.03 24.23
CA ILE A 470 18.34 5.02 23.83
C ILE A 470 17.50 5.66 24.92
N ALA A 471 17.77 5.39 26.19
CA ALA A 471 17.09 5.98 27.32
C ALA A 471 17.31 7.50 27.38
N ASP A 472 18.54 7.95 27.16
CA ASP A 472 18.89 9.38 27.09
C ASP A 472 18.23 10.08 25.90
N PHE A 473 18.06 9.38 24.79
CA PHE A 473 17.35 9.89 23.63
C PHE A 473 15.85 10.07 23.93
N ASP A 474 15.19 9.02 24.44
CA ASP A 474 13.77 9.06 24.80
C ASP A 474 13.45 10.17 25.81
N ALA A 475 14.27 10.30 26.85
CA ALA A 475 14.09 11.33 27.89
C ALA A 475 14.21 12.78 27.36
N LYS A 476 14.84 12.99 26.20
CA LYS A 476 14.98 14.30 25.55
C LYS A 476 13.94 14.56 24.49
N CYS A 477 13.10 13.55 24.13
CA CYS A 477 12.00 13.75 23.21
C CYS A 477 10.92 14.66 23.80
N ASP A 478 10.26 15.45 22.96
CA ASP A 478 9.10 16.27 23.37
C ASP A 478 7.97 15.38 23.92
N GLU A 479 7.81 14.20 23.38
CA GLU A 479 6.84 13.17 23.79
C GLU A 479 7.57 11.84 24.03
N PRO A 480 8.12 11.58 25.22
CA PRO A 480 8.76 10.33 25.55
C PRO A 480 7.76 9.16 25.53
N VAL A 481 8.27 7.95 25.44
CA VAL A 481 7.44 6.74 25.47
C VAL A 481 6.57 6.73 26.73
N PHE A 482 5.27 6.54 26.54
CA PHE A 482 4.34 6.42 27.66
C PHE A 482 3.58 5.09 27.62
N ILE A 483 3.30 4.55 28.80
CA ILE A 483 2.55 3.30 28.96
C ILE A 483 1.38 3.62 29.89
N LYS A 484 0.15 3.33 29.41
CA LYS A 484 -1.08 3.58 30.16
C LYS A 484 -2.03 2.41 30.05
N ASN A 485 -2.92 2.28 31.04
CA ASN A 485 -4.07 1.40 30.88
C ASN A 485 -5.24 2.18 30.26
N LEU A 486 -6.28 1.47 29.84
CA LEU A 486 -7.47 2.07 29.20
C LEU A 486 -8.24 3.05 30.12
N GLU A 487 -7.99 3.00 31.41
CA GLU A 487 -8.72 3.75 32.44
C GLU A 487 -8.01 5.06 32.85
N ASN A 488 -6.76 5.27 32.37
CA ASN A 488 -5.94 6.42 32.78
C ASN A 488 -5.62 7.37 31.62
#